data_70343cfef5876d30fcf3b6a37746c595
#
_entry.id   70343cfef5876d30fcf3b6a37746c595
#
_cell.length_a   1.000
_cell.length_b   1.000
_cell.length_c   1.000
_cell.angle_alpha   90.00
_cell.angle_beta   90.00
_cell.angle_gamma   90.00
#
_symmetry.space_group_name_H-M   'P 1'
#
loop_
_entity.id
_entity.type
_entity.pdbx_description
1 polymer ?
#
loop_
_entity_poly.entity_id
_entity_poly.type
_entity_poly.pdbx_seq_one_letter_code
_entity_poly.pdbx_strand_id
1 'polypeptide(L)'
;MMNRPAGSKRKIRRPLATVLVLAAAAALLALSVAGPATARDPGAKAKARPFACFAVVTAVNAQGGTVTATVKKGNRAVKNYVGKDVTFAVAANAVIVKMGNGDPATVSLSAVAVGDRVHLLGKVDLTTPGAPVFTAHLVLDAGPKPLKS
;
A
#
# COMPACT_ATOMS: atom_id res chain seq x y z
N MET A 1 -9.86 -17.65 74.35
CA MET A 1 -10.81 -18.45 73.53
C MET A 1 -10.89 -17.85 72.14
N MET A 2 -10.44 -18.57 71.19
CA MET A 2 -10.31 -18.17 69.82
C MET A 2 -11.64 -18.31 69.08
N ASN A 3 -12.11 -17.30 68.43
CA ASN A 3 -13.21 -17.41 67.49
C ASN A 3 -12.73 -16.91 66.11
N ARG A 4 -12.53 -17.87 65.21
CA ARG A 4 -12.30 -17.62 63.80
C ARG A 4 -13.66 -17.51 63.11
N PRO A 5 -13.97 -16.46 62.33
CA PRO A 5 -15.05 -16.51 61.38
C PRO A 5 -14.56 -17.06 60.06
N ALA A 6 -15.38 -17.92 59.51
CA ALA A 6 -15.26 -18.68 58.28
C ALA A 6 -15.10 -17.81 57.05
N GLY A 7 -14.24 -18.25 56.13
CA GLY A 7 -14.01 -17.65 54.84
C GLY A 7 -15.22 -17.78 53.90
N SER A 8 -15.74 -16.65 53.52
CA SER A 8 -16.72 -16.55 52.43
C SER A 8 -16.02 -16.78 51.08
N LYS A 9 -16.24 -17.91 50.49
CA LYS A 9 -15.86 -18.18 49.11
C LYS A 9 -16.78 -17.40 48.19
N ARG A 10 -16.35 -16.24 47.74
CA ARG A 10 -17.01 -15.53 46.67
C ARG A 10 -16.79 -16.27 45.35
N LYS A 11 -17.83 -16.97 44.91
CA LYS A 11 -17.95 -17.53 43.57
C LYS A 11 -18.00 -16.37 42.59
N ILE A 12 -16.89 -16.10 41.95
CA ILE A 12 -16.84 -15.16 40.82
C ILE A 12 -17.53 -15.85 39.64
N ARG A 13 -18.77 -15.52 39.43
CA ARG A 13 -19.49 -15.87 38.20
C ARG A 13 -18.93 -14.93 37.12
N ARG A 14 -18.11 -15.46 36.25
CA ARG A 14 -17.70 -14.81 35.01
C ARG A 14 -18.94 -14.67 34.13
N PRO A 15 -19.37 -13.47 33.74
CA PRO A 15 -20.32 -13.36 32.65
C PRO A 15 -19.60 -13.78 31.37
N LEU A 16 -20.15 -14.77 30.69
CA LEU A 16 -19.84 -15.07 29.31
C LEU A 16 -20.33 -13.86 28.49
N ALA A 17 -19.45 -12.89 28.32
CA ALA A 17 -19.65 -11.87 27.31
C ALA A 17 -19.48 -12.57 25.97
N THR A 18 -20.59 -12.92 25.36
CA THR A 18 -20.67 -13.29 23.96
C THR A 18 -20.23 -12.06 23.17
N VAL A 19 -18.94 -11.99 22.82
CA VAL A 19 -18.46 -11.03 21.87
C VAL A 19 -18.99 -11.47 20.51
N LEU A 20 -20.10 -10.87 20.14
CA LEU A 20 -20.59 -10.91 18.77
C LEU A 20 -19.59 -10.10 17.94
N VAL A 21 -18.58 -10.79 17.40
CA VAL A 21 -17.70 -10.21 16.39
C VAL A 21 -18.55 -10.08 15.14
N LEU A 22 -19.12 -8.90 14.97
CA LEU A 22 -19.70 -8.48 13.70
C LEU A 22 -18.51 -8.31 12.75
N ALA A 23 -18.15 -9.39 12.06
CA ALA A 23 -17.29 -9.33 10.90
C ALA A 23 -18.02 -8.52 9.84
N ALA A 24 -17.82 -7.22 9.84
CA ALA A 24 -18.10 -6.41 8.67
C ALA A 24 -17.17 -6.89 7.58
N ALA A 25 -17.64 -7.88 6.83
CA ALA A 25 -17.06 -8.23 5.54
C ALA A 25 -17.30 -7.00 4.64
N ALA A 26 -16.34 -6.07 4.67
CA ALA A 26 -16.18 -5.15 3.58
C ALA A 26 -15.81 -6.02 2.37
N ALA A 27 -16.80 -6.44 1.62
CA ALA A 27 -16.64 -6.97 0.29
C ALA A 27 -16.06 -5.83 -0.55
N LEU A 28 -14.76 -5.68 -0.50
CA LEU A 28 -14.00 -5.04 -1.55
C LEU A 28 -14.24 -5.91 -2.78
N LEU A 29 -15.19 -5.50 -3.59
CA LEU A 29 -15.27 -5.87 -4.99
C LEU A 29 -13.93 -5.49 -5.62
N ALA A 30 -12.95 -6.40 -5.49
CA ALA A 30 -11.87 -6.45 -6.41
C ALA A 30 -12.52 -6.77 -7.77
N LEU A 31 -12.86 -5.73 -8.52
CA LEU A 31 -12.96 -5.88 -9.96
C LEU A 31 -11.57 -6.28 -10.43
N SER A 32 -11.28 -7.56 -10.31
CA SER A 32 -10.30 -8.20 -11.15
C SER A 32 -10.90 -8.15 -12.56
N VAL A 33 -10.67 -7.05 -13.25
CA VAL A 33 -10.73 -7.05 -14.70
C VAL A 33 -9.59 -7.96 -15.14
N ALA A 34 -9.85 -9.25 -15.13
CA ALA A 34 -9.11 -10.18 -15.96
C ALA A 34 -9.49 -9.80 -17.39
N GLY A 35 -8.82 -8.78 -17.91
CA GLY A 35 -8.86 -8.51 -19.34
C GLY A 35 -8.42 -9.78 -20.06
N PRO A 36 -9.06 -10.13 -21.19
CA PRO A 36 -8.63 -11.29 -21.98
C PRO A 36 -7.13 -11.15 -22.22
N ALA A 37 -6.40 -12.23 -21.95
CA ALA A 37 -5.00 -12.33 -22.31
C ALA A 37 -4.93 -12.23 -23.84
N THR A 38 -4.85 -11.01 -24.35
CA THR A 38 -4.58 -10.76 -25.75
C THR A 38 -3.17 -11.28 -25.98
N ALA A 39 -3.07 -12.28 -26.86
CA ALA A 39 -1.80 -12.82 -27.32
C ALA A 39 -0.90 -11.64 -27.70
N ARG A 40 0.20 -11.46 -26.96
CA ARG A 40 1.19 -10.42 -27.24
C ARG A 40 1.74 -10.71 -28.62
N ASP A 41 1.54 -9.78 -29.53
CA ASP A 41 2.23 -9.78 -30.81
C ASP A 41 3.74 -9.72 -30.53
N PRO A 42 4.54 -10.79 -30.87
CA PRO A 42 5.96 -10.84 -30.52
C PRO A 42 6.82 -9.76 -31.21
N GLY A 43 6.21 -8.95 -32.08
CA GLY A 43 6.86 -7.85 -32.77
C GLY A 43 6.64 -6.47 -32.14
N ALA A 44 5.70 -6.29 -31.24
CA ALA A 44 5.47 -5.01 -30.58
C ALA A 44 6.52 -4.78 -29.49
N LYS A 45 7.61 -4.08 -29.82
CA LYS A 45 8.55 -3.57 -28.81
C LYS A 45 7.76 -2.73 -27.81
N ALA A 46 7.53 -3.26 -26.64
CA ALA A 46 6.87 -2.56 -25.54
C ALA A 46 7.51 -1.18 -25.38
N LYS A 47 6.75 -0.11 -25.58
CA LYS A 47 7.23 1.27 -25.43
C LYS A 47 7.32 1.61 -23.93
N ALA A 48 8.12 0.84 -23.20
CA ALA A 48 8.36 1.11 -21.80
C ALA A 48 9.20 2.39 -21.68
N ARG A 49 8.72 3.35 -20.89
CA ARG A 49 9.44 4.60 -20.61
C ARG A 49 9.75 4.71 -19.12
N PRO A 50 10.91 5.26 -18.75
CA PRO A 50 11.20 5.52 -17.35
C PRO A 50 10.25 6.58 -16.80
N PHE A 51 9.74 6.35 -15.60
CA PHE A 51 9.02 7.36 -14.85
C PHE A 51 9.69 7.63 -13.51
N ALA A 52 9.48 8.84 -13.01
CA ALA A 52 9.81 9.25 -11.66
C ALA A 52 8.72 10.21 -11.18
N CYS A 53 8.16 9.96 -10.00
CA CYS A 53 7.15 10.83 -9.42
C CYS A 53 7.24 10.90 -7.90
N PHE A 54 6.80 12.04 -7.36
CA PHE A 54 6.46 12.22 -5.96
C PHE A 54 4.97 12.05 -5.79
N ALA A 55 4.57 11.23 -4.84
CA ALA A 55 3.17 10.92 -4.58
C ALA A 55 2.89 10.80 -3.08
N VAL A 56 1.61 10.84 -2.73
CA VAL A 56 1.12 10.55 -1.37
C VAL A 56 0.31 9.27 -1.43
N VAL A 57 0.66 8.30 -0.61
CA VAL A 57 0.02 6.99 -0.58
C VAL A 57 -1.42 7.09 -0.11
N THR A 58 -2.34 6.53 -0.87
CA THR A 58 -3.76 6.45 -0.53
C THR A 58 -4.22 5.03 -0.22
N ALA A 59 -3.54 4.02 -0.76
CA ALA A 59 -3.77 2.62 -0.41
C ALA A 59 -2.51 1.77 -0.65
N VAL A 60 -2.33 0.72 0.13
CA VAL A 60 -1.26 -0.27 -0.01
C VAL A 60 -1.88 -1.65 -0.02
N ASN A 61 -1.53 -2.46 -1.01
CA ASN A 61 -1.84 -3.88 -1.06
C ASN A 61 -0.52 -4.66 -1.11
N ALA A 62 -0.02 -5.01 0.06
CA ALA A 62 1.25 -5.71 0.18
C ALA A 62 1.21 -7.12 -0.42
N GLN A 63 0.06 -7.82 -0.34
CA GLN A 63 -0.11 -9.15 -0.92
C GLN A 63 -0.18 -9.09 -2.46
N GLY A 64 -0.88 -8.09 -3.00
CA GLY A 64 -0.97 -7.87 -4.44
C GLY A 64 0.23 -7.12 -5.04
N GLY A 65 1.19 -6.71 -4.22
CA GLY A 65 2.38 -5.98 -4.68
C GLY A 65 2.04 -4.64 -5.34
N THR A 66 1.04 -3.91 -4.82
CA THR A 66 0.62 -2.63 -5.40
C THR A 66 0.52 -1.50 -4.39
N VAL A 67 0.80 -0.29 -4.84
CA VAL A 67 0.61 0.95 -4.10
C VAL A 67 -0.25 1.89 -4.94
N THR A 68 -1.34 2.38 -4.36
CA THR A 68 -2.11 3.47 -4.96
C THR A 68 -1.71 4.78 -4.29
N ALA A 69 -1.42 5.78 -5.10
CA ALA A 69 -0.96 7.05 -4.58
C ALA A 69 -1.41 8.23 -5.46
N THR A 70 -1.71 9.37 -4.83
CA THR A 70 -1.99 10.63 -5.51
C THR A 70 -0.69 11.24 -5.99
N VAL A 71 -0.49 11.34 -7.30
CA VAL A 71 0.70 11.94 -7.90
C VAL A 71 0.71 13.45 -7.64
N LYS A 72 1.75 13.97 -6.99
CA LYS A 72 1.91 15.41 -6.71
C LYS A 72 2.83 16.09 -7.71
N LYS A 73 3.85 15.39 -8.17
CA LYS A 73 4.82 15.89 -9.15
C LYS A 73 5.48 14.71 -9.85
N GLY A 74 5.90 14.88 -11.08
CA GLY A 74 6.64 13.84 -11.78
C GLY A 74 7.21 14.31 -13.11
N ASN A 75 7.96 13.41 -13.76
CA ASN A 75 8.53 13.66 -15.06
C ASN A 75 7.45 13.62 -16.17
N ARG A 76 7.88 13.78 -17.43
CA ARG A 76 6.97 13.83 -18.60
C ARG A 76 6.07 12.59 -18.70
N ALA A 77 6.53 11.42 -18.26
CA ALA A 77 5.78 10.16 -18.36
C ALA A 77 4.54 10.13 -17.46
N VAL A 78 4.56 10.87 -16.34
CA VAL A 78 3.45 10.93 -15.36
C VAL A 78 2.78 12.30 -15.28
N LYS A 79 3.15 13.27 -16.12
CA LYS A 79 2.63 14.63 -16.09
C LYS A 79 1.09 14.68 -16.14
N ASN A 80 0.47 13.84 -16.95
CA ASN A 80 -0.99 13.79 -17.15
C ASN A 80 -1.74 13.17 -15.96
N TYR A 81 -1.00 12.61 -14.99
CA TYR A 81 -1.53 11.97 -13.79
C TYR A 81 -1.34 12.80 -12.53
N VAL A 82 -0.74 13.98 -12.63
CA VAL A 82 -0.59 14.90 -11.49
C VAL A 82 -1.98 15.29 -10.97
N GLY A 83 -2.16 15.15 -9.65
CA GLY A 83 -3.43 15.36 -8.96
C GLY A 83 -4.39 14.17 -9.00
N LYS A 84 -4.02 13.07 -9.65
CA LYS A 84 -4.85 11.86 -9.77
C LYS A 84 -4.26 10.72 -8.94
N ASP A 85 -5.13 9.81 -8.51
CA ASP A 85 -4.72 8.54 -7.91
C ASP A 85 -4.30 7.57 -9.01
N VAL A 86 -3.12 7.00 -8.84
CA VAL A 86 -2.54 6.02 -9.76
C VAL A 86 -2.12 4.80 -8.97
N THR A 87 -2.44 3.63 -9.50
CA THR A 87 -1.96 2.36 -8.94
C THR A 87 -0.65 1.98 -9.61
N PHE A 88 0.37 1.79 -8.80
CA PHE A 88 1.70 1.36 -9.20
C PHE A 88 1.88 -0.11 -8.79
N ALA A 89 2.21 -0.97 -9.75
CA ALA A 89 2.70 -2.31 -9.44
C ALA A 89 4.14 -2.18 -8.91
N VAL A 90 4.43 -2.80 -7.79
CA VAL A 90 5.77 -2.85 -7.20
C VAL A 90 6.42 -4.14 -7.67
N ALA A 91 7.54 -4.04 -8.38
CA ALA A 91 8.24 -5.22 -8.88
C ALA A 91 8.69 -6.12 -7.72
N ALA A 92 8.72 -7.43 -7.94
CA ALA A 92 9.14 -8.39 -6.90
C ALA A 92 10.57 -8.14 -6.39
N ASN A 93 11.43 -7.57 -7.24
CA ASN A 93 12.80 -7.18 -6.92
C ASN A 93 12.95 -5.67 -6.64
N ALA A 94 11.84 -4.97 -6.39
CA ALA A 94 11.90 -3.55 -6.07
C ALA A 94 12.60 -3.33 -4.72
N VAL A 95 13.38 -2.26 -4.66
CA VAL A 95 13.99 -1.80 -3.42
C VAL A 95 13.07 -0.75 -2.79
N ILE A 96 12.69 -0.98 -1.55
CA ILE A 96 11.86 -0.04 -0.78
C ILE A 96 12.70 0.47 0.37
N VAL A 97 12.95 1.77 0.39
CA VAL A 97 13.78 2.42 1.40
C VAL A 97 12.92 3.38 2.21
N LYS A 98 12.86 3.17 3.50
CA LYS A 98 12.21 4.11 4.43
C LYS A 98 13.23 5.12 4.93
N MET A 99 12.93 6.39 4.68
CA MET A 99 13.73 7.54 5.13
C MET A 99 13.13 8.00 6.47
N GLY A 100 13.71 7.57 7.57
CA GLY A 100 13.27 7.96 8.93
C GLY A 100 14.16 9.08 9.51
N ASN A 101 14.01 9.33 10.82
CA ASN A 101 14.89 10.23 11.57
C ASN A 101 16.29 9.64 11.84
N GLY A 102 16.61 8.51 11.23
CA GLY A 102 17.88 7.80 11.31
C GLY A 102 18.40 7.41 9.93
N ASP A 103 19.22 6.37 9.88
CA ASP A 103 19.73 5.87 8.62
C ASP A 103 18.64 5.28 7.72
N PRO A 104 18.75 5.45 6.40
CA PRO A 104 17.86 4.84 5.44
C PRO A 104 17.84 3.30 5.61
N ALA A 105 16.67 2.72 5.76
CA ALA A 105 16.52 1.28 5.94
C ALA A 105 15.72 0.65 4.79
N THR A 106 16.21 -0.47 4.26
CA THR A 106 15.43 -1.29 3.32
C THR A 106 14.31 -2.00 4.09
N VAL A 107 13.09 -1.84 3.63
CA VAL A 107 11.88 -2.38 4.27
C VAL A 107 11.02 -3.14 3.26
N SER A 108 10.03 -3.87 3.76
CA SER A 108 9.00 -4.50 2.92
C SER A 108 7.90 -3.50 2.56
N LEU A 109 7.10 -3.84 1.54
CA LEU A 109 5.98 -3.00 1.10
C LEU A 109 4.93 -2.78 2.21
N SER A 110 4.79 -3.72 3.13
CA SER A 110 3.89 -3.62 4.29
C SER A 110 4.28 -2.52 5.30
N ALA A 111 5.51 -2.02 5.23
CA ALA A 111 5.97 -0.92 6.09
C ALA A 111 5.62 0.47 5.54
N VAL A 112 5.15 0.55 4.30
CA VAL A 112 4.64 1.79 3.69
C VAL A 112 3.22 2.02 4.17
N ALA A 113 2.92 3.20 4.70
CA ALA A 113 1.62 3.53 5.25
C ALA A 113 0.83 4.51 4.36
N VAL A 114 -0.49 4.49 4.52
CA VAL A 114 -1.37 5.51 3.92
C VAL A 114 -1.01 6.87 4.51
N GLY A 115 -0.88 7.87 3.63
CA GLY A 115 -0.45 9.23 4.00
C GLY A 115 1.05 9.47 3.90
N ASP A 116 1.87 8.41 3.72
CA ASP A 116 3.30 8.56 3.51
C ASP A 116 3.58 9.24 2.16
N ARG A 117 4.62 10.05 2.15
CA ARG A 117 5.14 10.67 0.93
C ARG A 117 6.19 9.76 0.33
N VAL A 118 5.95 9.34 -0.90
CA VAL A 118 6.85 8.42 -1.58
C VAL A 118 7.41 9.03 -2.86
N HIS A 119 8.65 8.69 -3.16
CA HIS A 119 9.24 8.92 -4.45
C HIS A 119 9.33 7.59 -5.19
N LEU A 120 8.58 7.46 -6.26
CA LEU A 120 8.46 6.23 -7.05
C LEU A 120 9.26 6.38 -8.35
N LEU A 121 10.14 5.42 -8.59
CA LEU A 121 10.90 5.32 -9.83
C LEU A 121 10.68 3.96 -10.46
N GLY A 122 10.51 3.94 -11.78
CA GLY A 122 10.25 2.70 -12.48
C GLY A 122 10.05 2.86 -13.98
N LYS A 123 9.26 1.98 -14.54
CA LYS A 123 8.91 1.98 -15.96
C LYS A 123 7.40 2.01 -16.13
N VAL A 124 6.92 2.76 -17.11
CA VAL A 124 5.53 2.74 -17.55
C VAL A 124 5.46 2.04 -18.91
N ASP A 125 4.57 1.07 -18.99
CA ASP A 125 4.23 0.42 -20.26
C ASP A 125 3.04 1.18 -20.88
N LEU A 126 3.25 1.67 -22.09
CA LEU A 126 2.27 2.42 -22.87
C LEU A 126 1.73 1.62 -24.05
N THR A 127 1.88 0.30 -24.02
CA THR A 127 1.46 -0.58 -25.13
C THR A 127 -0.06 -0.58 -25.30
N THR A 128 -0.80 -0.44 -24.19
CA THR A 128 -2.26 -0.37 -24.21
C THR A 128 -2.70 1.08 -24.16
N PRO A 129 -3.30 1.62 -25.22
CA PRO A 129 -3.84 2.98 -25.22
C PRO A 129 -4.89 3.17 -24.12
N GLY A 130 -4.73 4.20 -23.31
CA GLY A 130 -5.67 4.55 -22.24
C GLY A 130 -5.51 3.77 -20.93
N ALA A 131 -4.69 2.70 -20.90
CA ALA A 131 -4.44 1.90 -19.70
C ALA A 131 -2.93 1.67 -19.48
N PRO A 132 -2.15 2.71 -19.14
CA PRO A 132 -0.73 2.56 -18.86
C PRO A 132 -0.51 1.74 -17.58
N VAL A 133 0.46 0.82 -17.63
CA VAL A 133 0.88 0.05 -16.47
C VAL A 133 2.16 0.64 -15.92
N PHE A 134 2.10 1.13 -14.67
CA PHE A 134 3.26 1.66 -13.96
C PHE A 134 3.87 0.58 -13.08
N THR A 135 5.14 0.26 -13.31
CA THR A 135 5.88 -0.71 -12.48
C THR A 135 7.02 0.01 -11.77
N ALA A 136 6.92 0.12 -10.44
CA ALA A 136 7.92 0.72 -9.60
C ALA A 136 9.03 -0.30 -9.28
N HIS A 137 10.28 0.10 -9.43
CA HIS A 137 11.47 -0.68 -9.07
C HIS A 137 12.19 -0.10 -7.85
N LEU A 138 11.94 1.16 -7.53
CA LEU A 138 12.45 1.83 -6.34
C LEU A 138 11.34 2.65 -5.72
N VAL A 139 11.16 2.49 -4.43
CA VAL A 139 10.23 3.27 -3.59
C VAL A 139 11.04 3.91 -2.46
N LEU A 140 11.12 5.22 -2.44
CA LEU A 140 11.71 5.96 -1.33
C LEU A 140 10.57 6.53 -0.50
N ASP A 141 10.37 6.00 0.69
CA ASP A 141 9.34 6.42 1.62
C ASP A 141 9.91 7.47 2.59
N ALA A 142 9.46 8.71 2.46
CA ALA A 142 9.85 9.82 3.31
C ALA A 142 8.93 10.00 4.55
N GLY A 143 8.01 9.07 4.76
CA GLY A 143 7.03 9.15 5.82
C GLY A 143 5.96 10.24 5.63
N PRO A 144 5.08 10.43 6.60
CA PRO A 144 4.03 11.42 6.54
C PRO A 144 4.60 12.85 6.54
N LYS A 145 3.80 13.80 6.03
CA LYS A 145 4.18 15.21 6.08
C LYS A 145 4.31 15.66 7.56
N PRO A 146 5.44 16.24 7.98
CA PRO A 146 5.56 16.77 9.31
C PRO A 146 4.48 17.84 9.55
N LEU A 147 3.81 17.76 10.69
CA LEU A 147 2.89 18.79 11.13
C LEU A 147 3.72 20.07 11.34
N LYS A 148 3.30 21.17 10.71
CA LYS A 148 3.88 22.48 11.04
C LYS A 148 3.40 22.83 12.44
N SER A 149 4.29 22.81 13.39
CA SER A 149 4.08 23.42 14.73
C SER A 149 4.07 24.92 14.62
#